data_9e3d50b57a0c031d10bcc00e2691d007
#
_entry.id   9e3d50b57a0c031d10bcc00e2691d007
#
_cell.length_a   1.000
_cell.length_b   1.000
_cell.length_c   1.000
_cell.angle_alpha   90.00
_cell.angle_beta   90.00
_cell.angle_gamma   90.00
#
_symmetry.space_group_name_H-M   'P 1'
#
loop_
_entity.id
_entity.type
_entity.pdbx_description
1 polymer ?
#
loop_
_entity_poly.entity_id
_entity_poly.type
_entity_poly.pdbx_seq_one_letter_code
_entity_poly.pdbx_strand_id
1 'polypeptide(L)'
;MKKNLNGITREKWLRHAVELLDTKLFNGDLDLFNRQYQVGVGRCPGQKGGETVFPFDGEDVSLDDFFPVTMQVSWTIKDPIEMLGNLALECVRAFFDERKMSKRFKQLCDKYYFEKPYNKYTPTSMLRDILEDVHKELVKNYGDFPGYPIVFHPKPKKEGKKSTLTLFCPNCGLEVKTNRMAWEKNKSGLPTCGCGTKMGIDMSDEINETDNGEDQNA
;
A
#
# COMPACT_ATOMS: atom_id res chain seq x y z
N MET A 1 29.80 -16.40 19.49
CA MET A 1 29.38 -17.38 18.46
C MET A 1 28.30 -16.75 17.59
N LYS A 2 28.61 -16.35 16.34
CA LYS A 2 27.58 -15.94 15.39
C LYS A 2 26.80 -17.20 15.01
N LYS A 3 25.56 -17.36 15.48
CA LYS A 3 24.65 -18.38 14.96
C LYS A 3 24.49 -18.11 13.46
N ASN A 4 24.87 -19.06 12.63
CA ASN A 4 24.57 -19.03 11.22
C ASN A 4 23.05 -19.07 11.04
N LEU A 5 22.47 -17.90 10.79
CA LEU A 5 21.02 -17.68 10.62
C LEU A 5 20.59 -17.87 9.15
N ASN A 6 21.35 -18.63 8.39
CA ASN A 6 21.00 -19.04 7.03
C ASN A 6 19.82 -20.00 7.07
N GLY A 7 18.58 -19.47 7.15
CA GLY A 7 17.41 -20.33 7.09
C GLY A 7 16.10 -19.77 7.65
N ILE A 8 16.08 -18.60 8.26
CA ILE A 8 14.79 -18.01 8.66
C ILE A 8 14.11 -17.39 7.43
N THR A 9 12.84 -17.75 7.17
CA THR A 9 12.04 -17.12 6.12
C THR A 9 11.50 -15.76 6.59
N ARG A 10 11.05 -14.92 5.65
CA ARG A 10 10.43 -13.62 5.94
C ARG A 10 9.20 -13.78 6.83
N GLU A 11 8.37 -14.75 6.49
CA GLU A 11 7.14 -15.06 7.21
C GLU A 11 7.43 -15.49 8.65
N LYS A 12 8.46 -16.31 8.84
CA LYS A 12 8.88 -16.75 10.17
C LYS A 12 9.43 -15.60 11.00
N TRP A 13 10.23 -14.71 10.39
CA TRP A 13 10.73 -13.51 11.07
C TRP A 13 9.59 -12.58 11.49
N LEU A 14 8.60 -12.33 10.59
CA LEU A 14 7.44 -11.52 10.90
C LEU A 14 6.53 -12.16 11.95
N ARG A 15 6.42 -13.50 11.97
CA ARG A 15 5.68 -14.21 13.03
C ARG A 15 6.31 -13.96 14.40
N HIS A 16 7.62 -14.06 14.52
CA HIS A 16 8.32 -13.71 15.76
C HIS A 16 8.17 -12.22 16.11
N ALA A 17 8.09 -11.34 15.10
CA ALA A 17 7.77 -9.94 15.35
C ALA A 17 6.38 -9.76 15.96
N VAL A 18 5.36 -10.49 15.49
CA VAL A 18 4.01 -10.47 16.09
C VAL A 18 4.04 -10.96 17.55
N GLU A 19 4.76 -12.03 17.84
CA GLU A 19 4.92 -12.56 19.22
C GLU A 19 5.57 -11.53 20.16
N LEU A 20 6.61 -10.83 19.70
CA LEU A 20 7.25 -9.79 20.50
C LEU A 20 6.39 -8.52 20.62
N LEU A 21 5.66 -8.16 19.58
CA LEU A 21 4.69 -7.05 19.63
C LEU A 21 3.58 -7.37 20.62
N ASP A 22 3.08 -8.61 20.64
CA ASP A 22 2.07 -9.02 21.62
C ASP A 22 2.58 -8.81 23.04
N THR A 23 3.80 -9.25 23.33
CA THR A 23 4.38 -9.12 24.66
C THR A 23 4.68 -7.67 25.05
N LYS A 24 5.29 -6.89 24.14
CA LYS A 24 5.85 -5.57 24.48
C LYS A 24 4.89 -4.40 24.26
N LEU A 25 4.00 -4.50 23.28
CA LEU A 25 3.07 -3.44 22.90
C LEU A 25 1.64 -3.74 23.35
N PHE A 26 1.19 -4.96 23.14
CA PHE A 26 -0.20 -5.36 23.35
C PHE A 26 -0.43 -5.99 24.74
N ASN A 27 0.61 -6.28 25.51
CA ASN A 27 0.53 -6.90 26.85
C ASN A 27 -0.22 -8.24 26.88
N GLY A 28 -0.14 -9.02 25.80
CA GLY A 28 -0.85 -10.29 25.64
C GLY A 28 -2.29 -10.16 25.15
N ASP A 29 -2.73 -8.97 24.77
CA ASP A 29 -4.12 -8.72 24.35
C ASP A 29 -4.46 -9.33 22.97
N LEU A 30 -3.47 -9.80 22.18
CA LEU A 30 -3.73 -10.38 20.85
C LEU A 30 -4.31 -11.80 20.88
N ASP A 31 -4.21 -12.49 22.03
CA ASP A 31 -4.73 -13.87 22.17
C ASP A 31 -4.25 -14.82 21.08
N LEU A 32 -2.93 -14.82 20.84
CA LEU A 32 -2.29 -15.56 19.74
C LEU A 32 -2.55 -17.07 19.78
N PHE A 33 -2.87 -17.64 20.95
CA PHE A 33 -3.15 -19.08 21.11
C PHE A 33 -4.49 -19.52 20.49
N ASN A 34 -5.49 -18.64 20.54
CA ASN A 34 -6.85 -18.96 20.10
C ASN A 34 -7.15 -18.48 18.70
N ARG A 35 -6.22 -17.76 18.04
CA ARG A 35 -6.44 -17.19 16.73
C ARG A 35 -5.43 -17.69 15.72
N GLN A 36 -5.95 -18.24 14.63
CA GLN A 36 -5.10 -18.58 13.48
C GLN A 36 -4.86 -17.32 12.64
N TYR A 37 -3.60 -17.06 12.36
CA TYR A 37 -3.20 -15.93 11.52
C TYR A 37 -2.02 -16.31 10.61
N GLN A 38 -1.94 -15.63 9.50
CA GLN A 38 -0.79 -15.66 8.60
C GLN A 38 -0.20 -14.26 8.49
N VAL A 39 1.10 -14.19 8.32
CA VAL A 39 1.80 -12.93 8.13
C VAL A 39 2.80 -13.06 7.00
N GLY A 40 2.90 -12.04 6.16
CA GLY A 40 3.80 -12.08 5.01
C GLY A 40 4.12 -10.69 4.48
N VAL A 41 4.89 -10.69 3.41
CA VAL A 41 5.25 -9.48 2.67
C VAL A 41 4.54 -9.51 1.33
N GLY A 42 3.81 -8.44 1.02
CA GLY A 42 3.00 -8.39 -0.18
C GLY A 42 2.89 -7.00 -0.80
N ARG A 43 2.13 -6.93 -1.89
CA ARG A 43 1.76 -5.66 -2.50
C ARG A 43 0.50 -5.13 -1.82
N CYS A 44 0.64 -4.10 -1.01
CA CYS A 44 -0.49 -3.45 -0.38
C CYS A 44 -1.08 -2.39 -1.33
N PRO A 45 -2.41 -2.41 -1.59
CA PRO A 45 -3.06 -1.44 -2.48
C PRO A 45 -2.97 0.00 -1.96
N GLY A 46 -2.97 0.97 -2.87
CA GLY A 46 -3.09 2.39 -2.52
C GLY A 46 -1.91 2.95 -1.72
N GLN A 47 -0.70 2.43 -1.91
CA GLN A 47 0.52 2.87 -1.20
C GLN A 47 0.42 2.72 0.34
N LYS A 48 -0.41 1.81 0.82
CA LYS A 48 -0.50 1.48 2.25
C LYS A 48 0.76 0.74 2.69
N GLY A 49 1.17 0.97 3.93
CA GLY A 49 2.28 0.25 4.54
C GLY A 49 1.95 -1.20 4.90
N GLY A 50 0.67 -1.52 5.09
CA GLY A 50 0.18 -2.85 5.39
C GLY A 50 -1.26 -3.06 4.93
N GLU A 51 -1.73 -4.30 4.98
CA GLU A 51 -3.09 -4.71 4.68
C GLU A 51 -3.47 -5.96 5.47
N THR A 52 -4.66 -5.94 6.08
CA THR A 52 -5.27 -7.12 6.68
C THR A 52 -6.37 -7.64 5.77
N VAL A 53 -6.23 -8.91 5.38
CA VAL A 53 -7.25 -9.64 4.61
C VAL A 53 -7.99 -10.56 5.56
N PHE A 54 -9.27 -10.30 5.74
CA PHE A 54 -10.16 -11.14 6.53
C PHE A 54 -10.69 -12.28 5.65
N PRO A 55 -10.91 -13.47 6.23
CA PRO A 55 -11.60 -14.53 5.51
C PRO A 55 -12.99 -14.06 5.09
N PHE A 56 -13.52 -14.64 4.03
CA PHE A 56 -14.74 -14.23 3.34
C PHE A 56 -15.94 -14.01 4.28
N ASP A 57 -16.71 -12.94 3.99
CA ASP A 57 -17.99 -12.62 4.64
C ASP A 57 -19.20 -13.37 4.00
N GLY A 58 -18.97 -14.50 3.32
CA GLY A 58 -20.04 -15.28 2.70
C GLY A 58 -20.86 -16.03 3.75
N GLU A 59 -22.19 -15.89 3.72
CA GLU A 59 -23.13 -16.61 4.61
C GLU A 59 -23.07 -18.14 4.48
N ASP A 60 -22.35 -18.68 3.49
CA ASP A 60 -22.26 -20.09 3.15
C ASP A 60 -20.88 -20.74 3.46
N VAL A 61 -20.04 -20.12 4.28
CA VAL A 61 -18.77 -20.75 4.67
C VAL A 61 -19.04 -21.77 5.76
N SER A 62 -18.79 -23.05 5.45
CA SER A 62 -18.85 -24.14 6.43
C SER A 62 -17.90 -23.82 7.60
N LEU A 63 -18.34 -24.12 8.83
CA LEU A 63 -17.54 -23.96 10.05
C LEU A 63 -16.20 -24.73 10.00
N ASP A 64 -16.06 -25.67 9.06
CA ASP A 64 -14.85 -26.47 8.84
C ASP A 64 -13.83 -25.76 7.91
N ASP A 65 -14.24 -24.70 7.19
CA ASP A 65 -13.37 -23.88 6.33
C ASP A 65 -12.78 -22.70 7.10
N PHE A 66 -11.95 -23.01 8.08
CA PHE A 66 -11.33 -21.99 8.92
C PHE A 66 -10.15 -21.33 8.18
N PHE A 67 -10.41 -20.24 7.48
CA PHE A 67 -9.35 -19.46 6.85
C PHE A 67 -8.70 -18.50 7.85
N PRO A 68 -7.37 -18.51 7.98
CA PRO A 68 -6.67 -17.60 8.88
C PRO A 68 -6.76 -16.14 8.39
N VAL A 69 -6.86 -15.22 9.32
CA VAL A 69 -6.67 -13.78 8.99
C VAL A 69 -5.25 -13.57 8.47
N THR A 70 -5.11 -12.92 7.34
CA THR A 70 -3.80 -12.69 6.71
C THR A 70 -3.40 -11.23 6.85
N MET A 71 -2.27 -10.99 7.51
CA MET A 71 -1.64 -9.68 7.60
C MET A 71 -0.48 -9.58 6.61
N GLN A 72 -0.46 -8.52 5.82
CA GLN A 72 0.61 -8.26 4.87
C GLN A 72 1.27 -6.92 5.16
N VAL A 73 2.60 -6.90 5.10
CA VAL A 73 3.40 -5.67 5.17
C VAL A 73 3.92 -5.36 3.77
N SER A 74 3.90 -4.10 3.39
CA SER A 74 4.32 -3.69 2.05
C SER A 74 5.82 -3.93 1.84
N TRP A 75 6.16 -4.55 0.72
CA TRP A 75 7.54 -4.76 0.28
C TRP A 75 8.30 -3.46 -0.04
N THR A 76 7.59 -2.32 -0.17
CA THR A 76 8.20 -1.02 -0.50
C THR A 76 8.80 -0.31 0.71
N ILE A 77 8.46 -0.77 1.92
CA ILE A 77 9.00 -0.21 3.16
C ILE A 77 10.46 -0.62 3.30
N LYS A 78 11.32 0.36 3.53
CA LYS A 78 12.77 0.15 3.68
C LYS A 78 13.24 0.24 5.13
N ASP A 79 12.55 0.98 5.94
CA ASP A 79 12.85 1.13 7.36
C ASP A 79 12.23 -0.01 8.15
N PRO A 80 13.01 -0.82 8.88
CA PRO A 80 12.49 -1.91 9.69
C PRO A 80 11.56 -1.44 10.82
N ILE A 81 11.75 -0.25 11.36
CA ILE A 81 10.87 0.31 12.39
C ILE A 81 9.52 0.68 11.78
N GLU A 82 9.51 1.30 10.58
CA GLU A 82 8.29 1.57 9.84
C GLU A 82 7.56 0.27 9.48
N MET A 83 8.29 -0.77 9.09
CA MET A 83 7.73 -2.09 8.79
C MET A 83 7.05 -2.71 10.01
N LEU A 84 7.72 -2.71 11.17
CA LEU A 84 7.15 -3.20 12.42
C LEU A 84 5.95 -2.39 12.87
N GLY A 85 5.97 -1.08 12.68
CA GLY A 85 4.85 -0.20 13.01
C GLY A 85 3.62 -0.45 12.12
N ASN A 86 3.82 -0.68 10.83
CA ASN A 86 2.72 -1.08 9.95
C ASN A 86 2.20 -2.47 10.31
N LEU A 87 3.07 -3.43 10.65
CA LEU A 87 2.65 -4.74 11.15
C LEU A 87 1.82 -4.62 12.43
N ALA A 88 2.26 -3.78 13.39
CA ALA A 88 1.51 -3.54 14.62
C ALA A 88 0.11 -2.94 14.35
N LEU A 89 -0.01 -2.02 13.38
CA LEU A 89 -1.29 -1.46 12.97
C LEU A 89 -2.21 -2.53 12.36
N GLU A 90 -1.66 -3.44 11.56
CA GLU A 90 -2.42 -4.56 11.01
C GLU A 90 -2.77 -5.60 12.10
N CYS A 91 -1.95 -5.78 13.13
CA CYS A 91 -2.33 -6.57 14.30
C CYS A 91 -3.57 -5.97 15.00
N VAL A 92 -3.66 -4.64 15.17
CA VAL A 92 -4.88 -4.01 15.71
C VAL A 92 -6.09 -4.36 14.86
N ARG A 93 -5.98 -4.34 13.53
CA ARG A 93 -7.09 -4.72 12.63
C ARG A 93 -7.47 -6.19 12.78
N ALA A 94 -6.48 -7.06 12.66
CA ALA A 94 -6.66 -8.51 12.62
C ALA A 94 -7.23 -9.07 13.93
N PHE A 95 -6.61 -8.71 15.05
CA PHE A 95 -6.93 -9.35 16.34
C PHE A 95 -8.11 -8.71 17.08
N PHE A 96 -8.47 -7.48 16.73
CA PHE A 96 -9.67 -6.84 17.29
C PHE A 96 -10.84 -6.81 16.29
N ASP A 97 -10.72 -7.48 15.14
CA ASP A 97 -11.73 -7.58 14.07
C ASP A 97 -12.21 -6.20 13.55
N GLU A 98 -11.27 -5.31 13.35
CA GLU A 98 -11.56 -3.93 12.97
C GLU A 98 -11.39 -3.73 11.44
N ARG A 99 -12.38 -4.14 10.68
CA ARG A 99 -12.37 -4.10 9.20
C ARG A 99 -12.49 -2.68 8.63
N LYS A 100 -13.03 -1.76 9.42
CA LYS A 100 -13.26 -0.36 9.02
C LYS A 100 -12.64 0.59 10.04
N MET A 101 -12.51 1.84 9.66
CA MET A 101 -12.06 2.91 10.57
C MET A 101 -13.18 3.32 11.54
N SER A 102 -13.55 2.40 12.41
CA SER A 102 -14.59 2.57 13.43
C SER A 102 -14.12 3.50 14.57
N LYS A 103 -15.06 3.90 15.43
CA LYS A 103 -14.71 4.60 16.67
C LYS A 103 -13.85 3.73 17.57
N ARG A 104 -14.16 2.42 17.65
CA ARG A 104 -13.41 1.43 18.43
C ARG A 104 -11.99 1.28 17.90
N PHE A 105 -11.81 1.16 16.57
CA PHE A 105 -10.49 1.12 15.96
C PHE A 105 -9.62 2.31 16.37
N LYS A 106 -10.18 3.53 16.33
CA LYS A 106 -9.46 4.75 16.73
C LYS A 106 -9.06 4.71 18.21
N GLN A 107 -9.96 4.25 19.07
CA GLN A 107 -9.66 4.07 20.51
C GLN A 107 -8.55 3.04 20.77
N LEU A 108 -8.54 1.94 20.00
CA LEU A 108 -7.46 0.95 20.06
C LEU A 108 -6.13 1.53 19.57
N CYS A 109 -6.14 2.30 18.47
CA CYS A 109 -4.96 2.99 18.01
C CYS A 109 -4.41 3.95 19.09
N ASP A 110 -5.27 4.75 19.72
CA ASP A 110 -4.85 5.63 20.83
C ASP A 110 -4.30 4.82 22.02
N LYS A 111 -4.94 3.70 22.38
CA LYS A 111 -4.48 2.79 23.46
C LYS A 111 -3.06 2.28 23.20
N TYR A 112 -2.73 1.98 21.95
CA TYR A 112 -1.43 1.42 21.55
C TYR A 112 -0.48 2.47 20.93
N TYR A 113 -0.66 3.72 21.28
CA TYR A 113 0.26 4.83 21.00
C TYR A 113 0.42 5.20 19.52
N PHE A 114 -0.59 4.92 18.67
CA PHE A 114 -0.63 5.46 17.31
C PHE A 114 -1.23 6.86 17.32
N GLU A 115 -0.72 7.73 16.44
CA GLU A 115 -1.26 9.06 16.19
C GLU A 115 -2.09 9.12 14.90
N LYS A 116 -2.87 10.18 14.77
CA LYS A 116 -3.62 10.47 13.52
C LYS A 116 -2.65 10.82 12.38
N PRO A 117 -2.99 10.48 11.15
CA PRO A 117 -4.17 9.72 10.72
C PRO A 117 -3.95 8.20 10.86
N TYR A 118 -4.92 7.48 11.45
CA TYR A 118 -4.82 6.04 11.73
C TYR A 118 -4.94 5.11 10.50
N ASN A 119 -5.02 5.66 9.28
CA ASN A 119 -5.01 4.88 8.04
C ASN A 119 -3.60 4.52 7.56
N LYS A 120 -2.60 5.03 8.22
CA LYS A 120 -1.17 4.73 7.99
C LYS A 120 -0.44 4.73 9.33
N TYR A 121 0.72 4.09 9.35
CA TYR A 121 1.60 4.13 10.51
C TYR A 121 2.04 5.57 10.83
N THR A 122 1.67 6.03 12.00
CA THR A 122 2.10 7.32 12.56
C THR A 122 2.35 7.08 14.05
N PRO A 123 3.62 6.93 14.47
CA PRO A 123 3.94 6.59 15.84
C PRO A 123 4.04 7.82 16.73
N THR A 124 3.65 7.66 18.00
CA THR A 124 4.18 8.50 19.08
C THR A 124 5.66 8.17 19.33
N SER A 125 6.36 9.00 20.09
CA SER A 125 7.72 8.68 20.53
C SER A 125 7.77 7.36 21.31
N MET A 126 6.80 7.14 22.20
CA MET A 126 6.70 5.92 22.99
C MET A 126 6.52 4.67 22.15
N LEU A 127 5.66 4.72 21.11
CA LEU A 127 5.52 3.59 20.18
C LEU A 127 6.83 3.31 19.45
N ARG A 128 7.52 4.37 19.02
CA ARG A 128 8.81 4.22 18.34
C ARG A 128 9.84 3.54 19.22
N ASP A 129 9.96 3.94 20.48
CA ASP A 129 10.90 3.32 21.43
C ASP A 129 10.60 1.83 21.63
N ILE A 130 9.33 1.46 21.76
CA ILE A 130 8.90 0.05 21.86
C ILE A 130 9.29 -0.73 20.59
N LEU A 131 9.05 -0.17 19.41
CA LEU A 131 9.37 -0.82 18.14
C LEU A 131 10.88 -0.97 17.92
N GLU A 132 11.68 0.00 18.35
CA GLU A 132 13.14 -0.11 18.34
C GLU A 132 13.62 -1.25 19.25
N ASP A 133 13.02 -1.42 20.40
CA ASP A 133 13.32 -2.52 21.34
C ASP A 133 12.92 -3.88 20.75
N VAL A 134 11.74 -3.98 20.12
CA VAL A 134 11.31 -5.18 19.38
C VAL A 134 12.33 -5.50 18.29
N HIS A 135 12.72 -4.51 17.49
CA HIS A 135 13.70 -4.70 16.42
C HIS A 135 15.06 -5.19 16.94
N LYS A 136 15.61 -4.56 17.98
CA LYS A 136 16.87 -4.98 18.60
C LYS A 136 16.82 -6.43 19.05
N GLU A 137 15.71 -6.86 19.63
CA GLU A 137 15.54 -8.24 20.09
C GLU A 137 15.42 -9.23 18.92
N LEU A 138 14.67 -8.87 17.85
CA LEU A 138 14.59 -9.66 16.63
C LEU A 138 15.96 -9.84 15.99
N VAL A 139 16.71 -8.76 15.81
CA VAL A 139 18.05 -8.81 15.23
C VAL A 139 19.00 -9.67 16.08
N LYS A 140 18.94 -9.54 17.39
CA LYS A 140 19.73 -10.34 18.33
C LYS A 140 19.44 -11.83 18.21
N ASN A 141 18.17 -12.21 18.08
CA ASN A 141 17.74 -13.61 18.11
C ASN A 141 17.73 -14.26 16.72
N TYR A 142 17.40 -13.51 15.68
CA TYR A 142 17.13 -14.03 14.34
C TYR A 142 17.91 -13.36 13.22
N GLY A 143 18.67 -12.29 13.50
CA GLY A 143 19.36 -11.48 12.51
C GLY A 143 18.44 -10.45 11.83
N ASP A 144 19.02 -9.74 10.86
CA ASP A 144 18.27 -8.76 10.07
C ASP A 144 17.13 -9.41 9.29
N PHE A 145 16.13 -8.60 8.90
CA PHE A 145 15.02 -9.08 8.10
C PHE A 145 15.49 -9.74 6.81
N PRO A 146 15.11 -11.00 6.52
CA PRO A 146 15.64 -11.78 5.41
C PRO A 146 15.31 -11.16 4.04
N GLY A 147 16.33 -11.00 3.19
CA GLY A 147 16.15 -10.52 1.81
C GLY A 147 15.80 -9.04 1.69
N TYR A 148 16.17 -8.25 2.66
CA TYR A 148 16.06 -6.81 2.63
C TYR A 148 17.40 -6.16 2.17
N PRO A 149 17.39 -5.12 1.30
CA PRO A 149 16.23 -4.57 0.62
C PRO A 149 15.72 -5.45 -0.53
N ILE A 150 14.41 -5.52 -0.68
CA ILE A 150 13.82 -6.16 -1.86
C ILE A 150 14.08 -5.23 -3.06
N VAL A 151 14.91 -5.69 -4.00
CA VAL A 151 15.13 -4.96 -5.25
C VAL A 151 13.87 -5.09 -6.10
N PHE A 152 13.03 -4.07 -6.06
CA PHE A 152 11.87 -3.98 -6.91
C PHE A 152 12.25 -3.26 -8.20
N HIS A 153 12.11 -3.94 -9.32
CA HIS A 153 12.13 -3.29 -10.62
C HIS A 153 10.69 -2.82 -10.93
N PRO A 154 10.37 -1.55 -10.71
CA PRO A 154 9.05 -1.05 -11.07
C PRO A 154 8.86 -1.29 -12.56
N LYS A 155 7.77 -1.96 -12.94
CA LYS A 155 7.38 -1.96 -14.36
C LYS A 155 7.33 -0.51 -14.79
N PRO A 156 7.91 -0.17 -15.96
CA PRO A 156 7.81 1.19 -16.47
C PRO A 156 6.34 1.58 -16.42
N LYS A 157 6.06 2.72 -15.78
CA LYS A 157 4.71 3.27 -15.79
C LYS A 157 4.35 3.40 -17.27
N LYS A 158 3.35 2.64 -17.72
CA LYS A 158 2.70 2.96 -18.98
C LYS A 158 2.22 4.39 -18.79
N GLU A 159 2.80 5.32 -19.52
CA GLU A 159 2.30 6.68 -19.55
C GLU A 159 0.85 6.59 -20.01
N GLY A 160 -0.05 6.76 -19.04
CA GLY A 160 -1.48 6.78 -19.35
C GLY A 160 -1.72 7.98 -20.22
N LYS A 161 -2.32 7.79 -21.39
CA LYS A 161 -2.78 8.91 -22.23
C LYS A 161 -3.53 9.87 -21.30
N LYS A 162 -3.16 11.15 -21.32
CA LYS A 162 -3.82 12.15 -20.49
C LYS A 162 -5.33 12.04 -20.71
N SER A 163 -6.07 11.83 -19.65
CA SER A 163 -7.52 11.63 -19.71
C SER A 163 -8.28 12.89 -20.14
N THR A 164 -7.59 14.03 -20.16
CA THR A 164 -8.15 15.34 -20.48
C THR A 164 -7.59 15.83 -21.81
N LEU A 165 -8.47 16.26 -22.71
CA LEU A 165 -8.16 16.88 -23.99
C LEU A 165 -8.49 18.38 -23.90
N THR A 166 -7.58 19.23 -24.35
CA THR A 166 -7.82 20.67 -24.42
C THR A 166 -8.22 21.03 -25.86
N LEU A 167 -9.38 21.63 -26.01
CA LEU A 167 -9.86 22.21 -27.26
C LEU A 167 -9.65 23.72 -27.21
N PHE A 168 -9.20 24.33 -28.30
CA PHE A 168 -9.01 25.76 -28.38
C PHE A 168 -9.71 26.37 -29.60
N CYS A 169 -10.18 27.59 -29.47
CA CYS A 169 -10.72 28.34 -30.58
C CYS A 169 -9.63 29.23 -31.20
N PRO A 170 -9.26 29.01 -32.47
CA PRO A 170 -8.21 29.78 -33.13
C PRO A 170 -8.57 31.28 -33.33
N ASN A 171 -9.85 31.63 -33.25
CA ASN A 171 -10.31 32.99 -33.47
C ASN A 171 -10.37 33.82 -32.18
N CYS A 172 -10.92 33.26 -31.08
CA CYS A 172 -11.14 34.03 -29.85
C CYS A 172 -10.28 33.54 -28.68
N GLY A 173 -9.46 32.52 -28.86
CA GLY A 173 -8.59 31.97 -27.82
C GLY A 173 -9.31 31.19 -26.70
N LEU A 174 -10.61 30.93 -26.81
CA LEU A 174 -11.36 30.17 -25.81
C LEU A 174 -10.80 28.75 -25.71
N GLU A 175 -10.43 28.33 -24.49
CA GLU A 175 -10.01 26.96 -24.19
C GLU A 175 -11.11 26.21 -23.44
N VAL A 176 -11.34 24.95 -23.81
CA VAL A 176 -12.29 24.05 -23.16
C VAL A 176 -11.62 22.71 -22.89
N LYS A 177 -11.60 22.30 -21.62
CA LYS A 177 -11.11 20.97 -21.23
C LYS A 177 -12.24 19.95 -21.27
N THR A 178 -12.03 18.84 -21.96
CA THR A 178 -12.99 17.74 -22.07
C THR A 178 -12.34 16.41 -21.76
N ASN A 179 -13.15 15.39 -21.44
CA ASN A 179 -12.66 14.04 -21.25
C ASN A 179 -12.34 13.39 -22.60
N ARG A 180 -11.09 12.95 -22.80
CA ARG A 180 -10.63 12.33 -24.06
C ARG A 180 -11.48 11.12 -24.45
N MET A 181 -11.80 10.24 -23.50
CA MET A 181 -12.61 9.06 -23.78
C MET A 181 -14.06 9.40 -24.20
N ALA A 182 -14.65 10.44 -23.59
CA ALA A 182 -15.98 10.90 -23.97
C ALA A 182 -15.95 11.51 -25.37
N TRP A 183 -14.91 12.23 -25.71
CA TRP A 183 -14.68 12.79 -27.04
C TRP A 183 -14.53 11.71 -28.11
N GLU A 184 -13.66 10.72 -27.88
CA GLU A 184 -13.39 9.62 -28.84
C GLU A 184 -14.63 8.73 -29.09
N LYS A 185 -15.46 8.54 -28.05
CA LYS A 185 -16.73 7.79 -28.17
C LYS A 185 -17.79 8.49 -28.98
N ASN A 186 -17.89 9.81 -28.89
CA ASN A 186 -18.99 10.56 -29.51
C ASN A 186 -18.79 10.85 -31.00
N LYS A 187 -17.58 10.67 -31.59
CA LYS A 187 -17.23 10.89 -32.99
C LYS A 187 -17.91 12.07 -33.69
N SER A 188 -18.61 12.93 -32.91
CA SER A 188 -19.17 14.17 -33.42
C SER A 188 -18.01 15.12 -33.63
N GLY A 189 -17.82 15.60 -34.83
CA GLY A 189 -16.69 16.45 -35.21
C GLY A 189 -16.38 17.57 -34.23
N LEU A 190 -15.31 18.30 -34.43
CA LEU A 190 -14.89 19.39 -33.54
C LEU A 190 -16.03 20.37 -33.26
N PRO A 191 -16.30 20.72 -32.00
CA PRO A 191 -17.40 21.64 -31.67
C PRO A 191 -17.16 23.02 -32.26
N THR A 192 -18.23 23.76 -32.44
CA THR A 192 -18.17 25.16 -32.85
C THR A 192 -18.17 26.05 -31.63
N CYS A 193 -17.21 26.97 -31.56
CA CYS A 193 -17.17 28.00 -30.54
C CYS A 193 -18.35 28.96 -30.66
N GLY A 194 -18.73 29.61 -29.57
CA GLY A 194 -19.77 30.64 -29.59
C GLY A 194 -19.53 31.80 -30.56
N CYS A 195 -18.27 32.01 -31.02
CA CYS A 195 -17.92 32.96 -32.08
C CYS A 195 -18.14 32.42 -33.52
N GLY A 196 -18.68 31.22 -33.68
CA GLY A 196 -18.96 30.57 -34.98
C GLY A 196 -17.76 29.82 -35.58
N THR A 197 -16.61 29.82 -34.96
CA THR A 197 -15.39 29.15 -35.48
C THR A 197 -15.29 27.73 -34.96
N LYS A 198 -14.91 26.75 -35.80
CA LYS A 198 -14.60 25.39 -35.34
C LYS A 198 -13.39 25.38 -34.42
N MET A 199 -13.52 24.71 -33.27
CA MET A 199 -12.41 24.56 -32.32
C MET A 199 -11.36 23.59 -32.87
N GLY A 200 -10.09 23.82 -32.48
CA GLY A 200 -8.99 22.90 -32.73
C GLY A 200 -8.64 22.07 -31.50
N ILE A 201 -7.83 21.05 -31.69
CA ILE A 201 -7.21 20.27 -30.60
C ILE A 201 -5.81 20.84 -30.38
N ASP A 202 -5.46 21.10 -29.12
CA ASP A 202 -4.10 21.44 -28.78
C ASP A 202 -3.21 20.18 -28.83
N MET A 203 -2.40 20.11 -29.90
CA MET A 203 -1.50 18.99 -30.16
C MET A 203 -0.22 19.03 -29.28
N SER A 204 -0.03 20.04 -28.45
CA SER A 204 1.13 20.12 -27.53
C SER A 204 1.17 18.95 -26.54
N ASP A 205 0.02 18.28 -26.34
CA ASP A 205 -0.10 17.09 -25.51
C ASP A 205 0.30 15.75 -26.24
N GLU A 206 0.58 15.77 -27.55
CA GLU A 206 0.91 14.57 -28.35
C GLU A 206 2.39 14.45 -28.75
N ILE A 207 3.21 15.50 -28.56
CA ILE A 207 4.59 15.57 -29.08
C ILE A 207 5.62 14.72 -28.29
N ASN A 208 5.22 14.05 -27.22
CA ASN A 208 6.13 13.21 -26.43
C ASN A 208 6.16 11.71 -26.83
N GLU A 209 5.57 11.30 -27.94
CA GLU A 209 5.48 9.87 -28.32
C GLU A 209 6.42 9.42 -29.45
N THR A 210 7.28 10.28 -30.02
CA THR A 210 8.17 9.86 -31.10
C THR A 210 9.59 10.38 -30.93
N ASP A 211 10.32 9.81 -29.95
CA ASP A 211 11.78 9.73 -30.08
C ASP A 211 12.36 8.77 -29.03
N ASN A 212 12.33 7.47 -29.29
CA ASN A 212 13.26 6.49 -28.74
C ASN A 212 12.98 5.12 -29.37
N GLY A 213 13.41 4.96 -30.57
CA GLY A 213 13.34 3.69 -31.29
C GLY A 213 14.19 3.70 -32.54
N GLU A 214 15.50 3.89 -32.42
CA GLU A 214 16.44 3.42 -33.44
C GLU A 214 17.60 2.70 -32.76
N ASP A 215 17.60 1.44 -33.00
CA ASP A 215 18.66 0.44 -33.05
C ASP A 215 20.10 0.97 -33.06
N GLN A 216 20.93 0.41 -32.19
CA GLN A 216 22.29 0.11 -32.55
C GLN A 216 22.65 -1.32 -32.10
N ASN A 217 22.36 -2.27 -32.96
CA ASN A 217 23.15 -3.49 -33.10
C ASN A 217 24.34 -3.18 -34.02
N ALA A 218 25.53 -3.25 -33.49
CA ALA A 218 26.77 -3.58 -34.19
C ALA A 218 27.77 -4.18 -33.18
#